data_4ef26ac7c906c79f01478817f6419ad8
#
_entry.id   4ef26ac7c906c79f01478817f6419ad8
#
_cell.length_a   1.000
_cell.length_b   1.000
_cell.length_c   1.000
_cell.angle_alpha   90.00
_cell.angle_beta   90.00
_cell.angle_gamma   90.00
#
_symmetry.space_group_name_H-M   'P 1'
#
loop_
_entity.id
_entity.type
_entity.pdbx_description
1 polymer ?
#
loop_
_entity_poly.entity_id
_entity_poly.type
_entity_poly.pdbx_seq_one_letter_code
_entity_poly.pdbx_strand_id
1 'polypeptide(L)'
;MSGDALASAFESALTGVTVYRDKVPSSPSFPYVFVLTNFPTVGGRSNARRAQYHHLRARTIVVGLSGASVRITAQKLTDALEGKRLTVTGWTLGAIESEPNEQPIQPDNDVTDTETGEHPLYQPFDWILTGSRTP
;
A
#
# COMPACT_ATOMS: atom_id res chain seq x y z
N MET A 1 15.25 -0.29 16.10
CA MET A 1 14.64 -0.89 14.89
C MET A 1 13.16 -1.00 15.09
N SER A 2 12.40 -0.28 14.36
CA SER A 2 10.96 -0.27 14.57
C SER A 2 10.21 -0.79 13.35
N GLY A 3 9.01 -1.36 13.58
CA GLY A 3 8.10 -1.72 12.51
C GLY A 3 7.66 -0.51 11.70
N ASP A 4 7.69 0.67 12.31
CA ASP A 4 7.38 1.91 11.63
C ASP A 4 8.36 2.20 10.48
N ALA A 5 9.62 1.81 10.62
CA ALA A 5 10.60 1.98 9.55
C ALA A 5 10.23 1.18 8.30
N LEU A 6 9.65 -0.03 8.47
CA LEU A 6 9.17 -0.83 7.34
C LEU A 6 7.99 -0.15 6.65
N ALA A 7 7.03 0.32 7.42
CA ALA A 7 5.86 1.00 6.88
C ALA A 7 6.27 2.28 6.13
N SER A 8 7.15 3.08 6.71
CA SER A 8 7.66 4.30 6.07
C SER A 8 8.40 4.01 4.78
N ALA A 9 9.22 2.95 4.75
CA ALA A 9 9.95 2.55 3.54
C ALA A 9 9.00 2.08 2.44
N PHE A 10 7.96 1.31 2.80
CA PHE A 10 6.94 0.89 1.86
C PHE A 10 6.23 2.10 1.24
N GLU A 11 5.80 3.02 2.07
CA GLU A 11 5.09 4.22 1.62
C GLU A 11 5.98 5.10 0.74
N SER A 12 7.27 5.20 1.06
CA SER A 12 8.23 5.98 0.27
C SER A 12 8.55 5.35 -1.09
N ALA A 13 8.26 4.06 -1.28
CA ALA A 13 8.43 3.40 -2.57
C ALA A 13 7.35 3.81 -3.58
N LEU A 14 6.25 4.39 -3.12
CA LEU A 14 5.16 4.84 -3.97
C LEU A 14 5.56 6.15 -4.66
N THR A 15 5.99 6.05 -5.91
CA THR A 15 6.45 7.19 -6.69
C THR A 15 5.58 7.42 -7.92
N GLY A 16 5.54 8.67 -8.39
CA GLY A 16 4.78 9.02 -9.60
C GLY A 16 3.28 9.14 -9.39
N VAL A 17 2.80 9.07 -8.14
CA VAL A 17 1.39 9.16 -7.79
C VAL A 17 1.22 10.05 -6.55
N THR A 18 0.03 10.62 -6.41
CA THR A 18 -0.33 11.35 -5.19
C THR A 18 -0.71 10.33 -4.12
N VAL A 19 -0.08 10.40 -2.95
CA VAL A 19 -0.26 9.42 -1.87
C VAL A 19 -0.78 10.13 -0.63
N TYR A 20 -1.83 9.58 -0.04
CA TYR A 20 -2.33 9.97 1.27
C TYR A 20 -2.17 8.80 2.24
N ARG A 21 -1.72 9.10 3.44
CA ARG A 21 -1.48 8.11 4.50
C ARG A 21 -2.41 8.41 5.66
N ASP A 22 -2.84 7.37 6.34
CA ASP A 22 -3.68 7.42 7.54
C ASP A 22 -5.08 7.97 7.29
N LYS A 23 -5.20 9.08 6.58
CA LYS A 23 -6.49 9.70 6.25
C LYS A 23 -6.41 10.51 4.97
N VAL A 24 -7.55 10.63 4.31
CA VAL A 24 -7.69 11.42 3.09
C VAL A 24 -8.22 12.81 3.48
N PRO A 25 -7.64 13.89 2.97
CA PRO A 25 -8.16 15.23 3.25
C PRO A 25 -9.56 15.43 2.64
N SER A 26 -10.28 16.44 3.13
CA SER A 26 -11.65 16.72 2.67
C SER A 26 -11.73 17.12 1.19
N SER A 27 -10.63 17.67 0.64
CA SER A 27 -10.55 18.06 -0.77
C SER A 27 -9.32 17.42 -1.40
N PRO A 28 -9.36 16.11 -1.67
CA PRO A 28 -8.20 15.41 -2.22
C PRO A 28 -7.97 15.76 -3.69
N SER A 29 -6.71 15.64 -4.12
CA SER A 29 -6.35 15.74 -5.54
C SER A 29 -6.51 14.37 -6.19
N PHE A 30 -7.28 14.27 -7.26
CA PHE A 30 -7.47 13.03 -8.02
C PHE A 30 -6.52 12.98 -9.22
N PRO A 31 -6.07 11.79 -9.63
CA PRO A 31 -6.20 10.52 -8.92
C PRO A 31 -5.24 10.45 -7.73
N TYR A 32 -5.54 9.61 -6.76
CA TYR A 32 -4.66 9.40 -5.62
C TYR A 32 -4.66 7.94 -5.18
N VAL A 33 -3.65 7.61 -4.35
CA VAL A 33 -3.54 6.31 -3.68
C VAL A 33 -3.63 6.54 -2.18
N PHE A 34 -4.55 5.85 -1.53
CA PHE A 34 -4.67 5.86 -0.08
C PHE A 34 -3.99 4.60 0.46
N VAL A 35 -3.03 4.77 1.36
CA VAL A 35 -2.21 3.67 1.90
C VAL A 35 -2.59 3.38 3.33
N LEU A 36 -2.89 2.13 3.61
CA LEU A 36 -3.13 1.60 4.95
C LEU A 36 -2.12 0.49 5.21
N THR A 37 -1.32 0.64 6.26
CA THR A 37 -0.35 -0.38 6.65
C THR A 37 -0.67 -0.87 8.06
N ASN A 38 -0.37 -2.16 8.31
CA ASN A 38 -0.45 -2.69 9.66
C ASN A 38 0.90 -2.52 10.37
N PHE A 39 0.91 -2.78 11.66
CA PHE A 39 2.16 -3.03 12.37
C PHE A 39 2.66 -4.42 11.95
N PRO A 40 3.96 -4.60 11.64
CA PRO A 40 4.46 -5.90 11.18
C PRO A 40 4.18 -7.01 12.18
N THR A 41 3.58 -8.09 11.70
CA THR A 41 3.24 -9.24 12.52
C THR A 41 4.31 -10.33 12.39
N VAL A 42 4.48 -11.09 13.46
CA VAL A 42 5.42 -12.20 13.48
C VAL A 42 4.86 -13.35 12.66
N GLY A 43 5.64 -13.85 11.69
CA GLY A 43 5.24 -14.95 10.82
C GLY A 43 5.78 -16.30 11.25
N GLY A 44 6.89 -16.33 12.02
CA GLY A 44 7.48 -17.58 12.48
C GLY A 44 8.38 -17.36 13.67
N ARG A 45 8.62 -18.44 14.42
CA ARG A 45 9.48 -18.41 15.60
C ARG A 45 10.39 -19.64 15.63
N SER A 46 11.58 -19.46 16.17
CA SER A 46 12.49 -20.56 16.43
C SER A 46 12.08 -21.31 17.70
N ASN A 47 12.76 -22.43 17.98
CA ASN A 47 12.57 -23.20 19.21
C ASN A 47 12.85 -22.35 20.47
N ALA A 48 13.67 -21.30 20.36
CA ALA A 48 13.91 -20.36 21.44
C ALA A 48 12.86 -19.25 21.49
N ARG A 49 11.79 -19.36 20.73
CA ARG A 49 10.69 -18.40 20.64
C ARG A 49 11.12 -17.03 20.12
N ARG A 50 12.19 -16.96 19.35
CA ARG A 50 12.60 -15.75 18.68
C ARG A 50 11.83 -15.61 17.38
N ALA A 51 11.46 -14.38 17.05
CA ALA A 51 10.81 -14.11 15.79
C ALA A 51 11.76 -14.40 14.63
N GLN A 52 11.34 -15.26 13.69
CA GLN A 52 12.13 -15.60 12.51
C GLN A 52 11.94 -14.54 11.42
N TYR A 53 10.71 -14.10 11.23
CA TYR A 53 10.38 -13.11 10.22
C TYR A 53 9.10 -12.37 10.60
N HIS A 54 8.91 -11.25 9.95
CA HIS A 54 7.74 -10.41 10.13
C HIS A 54 7.07 -10.15 8.79
N HIS A 55 5.77 -9.99 8.81
CA HIS A 55 4.99 -9.59 7.65
C HIS A 55 4.43 -8.19 7.86
N LEU A 56 4.73 -7.30 6.94
CA LEU A 56 4.01 -6.04 6.78
C LEU A 56 2.97 -6.25 5.69
N ARG A 57 1.72 -6.06 6.03
CA ARG A 57 0.63 -6.07 5.04
C ARG A 57 0.18 -4.66 4.81
N ALA A 58 -0.01 -4.32 3.56
CA ALA A 58 -0.46 -3.00 3.18
C ALA A 58 -1.63 -3.12 2.23
N ARG A 59 -2.60 -2.26 2.39
CA ARG A 59 -3.68 -2.07 1.41
C ARG A 59 -3.49 -0.71 0.78
N THR A 60 -3.46 -0.68 -0.54
CA THR A 60 -3.46 0.56 -1.30
C THR A 60 -4.79 0.65 -2.04
N ILE A 61 -5.45 1.79 -1.91
CA ILE A 61 -6.72 2.03 -2.58
C ILE A 61 -6.49 3.12 -3.60
N VAL A 62 -6.63 2.76 -4.88
CA VAL A 62 -6.50 3.70 -5.99
C VAL A 62 -7.85 4.36 -6.20
N VAL A 63 -7.88 5.69 -6.20
CA VAL A 63 -9.11 6.47 -6.34
C VAL A 63 -8.95 7.46 -7.48
N GLY A 64 -9.95 7.52 -8.34
CA GLY A 64 -9.97 8.46 -9.46
C GLY A 64 -11.39 8.81 -9.87
N LEU A 65 -11.53 9.76 -10.78
CA LEU A 65 -12.83 10.23 -11.23
C LEU A 65 -13.32 9.50 -12.49
N SER A 66 -12.50 8.61 -13.05
CA SER A 66 -12.88 7.78 -14.19
C SER A 66 -12.21 6.40 -14.07
N GLY A 67 -12.76 5.41 -14.77
CA GLY A 67 -12.15 4.08 -14.81
C GLY A 67 -10.76 4.10 -15.44
N ALA A 68 -10.56 4.92 -16.47
CA ALA A 68 -9.26 5.08 -17.12
C ALA A 68 -8.22 5.66 -16.15
N SER A 69 -8.60 6.67 -15.38
CA SER A 69 -7.74 7.29 -14.37
C SER A 69 -7.32 6.28 -13.31
N VAL A 70 -8.25 5.46 -12.82
CA VAL A 70 -7.95 4.42 -11.84
C VAL A 70 -6.98 3.38 -12.43
N ARG A 71 -7.21 2.92 -13.66
CA ARG A 71 -6.33 1.93 -14.30
C ARG A 71 -4.92 2.46 -14.54
N ILE A 72 -4.79 3.71 -14.99
CA ILE A 72 -3.47 4.33 -15.21
C ILE A 72 -2.72 4.45 -13.89
N THR A 73 -3.38 4.90 -12.84
CA THR A 73 -2.77 5.04 -11.52
C THR A 73 -2.42 3.67 -10.93
N ALA A 74 -3.28 2.66 -11.12
CA ALA A 74 -2.99 1.30 -10.70
C ALA A 74 -1.76 0.72 -11.40
N GLN A 75 -1.55 1.03 -12.68
CA GLN A 75 -0.34 0.61 -13.39
C GLN A 75 0.91 1.24 -12.78
N LYS A 76 0.86 2.53 -12.47
CA LYS A 76 1.99 3.22 -11.81
C LYS A 76 2.27 2.63 -10.44
N LEU A 77 1.23 2.32 -9.68
CA LEU A 77 1.33 1.69 -8.37
C LEU A 77 2.01 0.32 -8.48
N THR A 78 1.55 -0.51 -9.40
CA THR A 78 2.10 -1.85 -9.61
C THR A 78 3.57 -1.77 -10.05
N ASP A 79 3.90 -0.88 -10.96
CA ASP A 79 5.27 -0.69 -11.43
C ASP A 79 6.20 -0.22 -10.31
N ALA A 80 5.67 0.55 -9.35
CA ALA A 80 6.47 1.04 -8.23
C ALA A 80 6.70 -0.03 -7.16
N LEU A 81 5.79 -0.97 -6.98
CA LEU A 81 5.80 -1.90 -5.84
C LEU A 81 6.12 -3.34 -6.20
N GLU A 82 5.54 -3.89 -7.26
CA GLU A 82 5.64 -5.32 -7.56
C GLU A 82 7.10 -5.73 -7.79
N GLY A 83 7.56 -6.70 -7.01
CA GLY A 83 8.91 -7.21 -7.11
C GLY A 83 10.01 -6.29 -6.57
N LYS A 84 9.64 -5.14 -6.02
CA LYS A 84 10.61 -4.18 -5.49
C LYS A 84 11.21 -4.69 -4.19
N ARG A 85 12.52 -4.64 -4.07
CA ARG A 85 13.23 -4.97 -2.83
C ARG A 85 13.70 -3.67 -2.17
N LEU A 86 13.15 -3.42 -0.98
CA LEU A 86 13.50 -2.23 -0.21
C LEU A 86 14.76 -2.47 0.62
N THR A 87 15.43 -1.38 1.00
CA THR A 87 16.56 -1.42 1.92
C THR A 87 16.18 -0.63 3.16
N VAL A 88 16.16 -1.31 4.30
CA VAL A 88 15.88 -0.69 5.59
C VAL A 88 16.95 -1.17 6.58
N THR A 89 17.62 -0.21 7.26
CA THR A 89 18.66 -0.52 8.23
C THR A 89 18.13 -1.45 9.32
N GLY A 90 18.84 -2.55 9.56
CA GLY A 90 18.48 -3.53 10.58
C GLY A 90 17.49 -4.58 10.11
N TRP A 91 17.11 -4.58 8.83
CA TRP A 91 16.21 -5.57 8.25
C TRP A 91 16.80 -6.17 6.99
N THR A 92 16.55 -7.46 6.80
CA THR A 92 16.79 -8.16 5.53
C THR A 92 15.42 -8.43 4.94
N LEU A 93 15.14 -7.85 3.76
CA LEU A 93 13.80 -7.83 3.20
C LEU A 93 13.71 -8.68 1.93
N GLY A 94 12.58 -9.35 1.75
CA GLY A 94 12.19 -9.95 0.50
C GLY A 94 11.60 -8.91 -0.44
N ALA A 95 11.32 -9.32 -1.68
CA ALA A 95 10.64 -8.47 -2.63
C ALA A 95 9.18 -8.24 -2.19
N ILE A 96 8.65 -7.06 -2.49
CA ILE A 96 7.24 -6.77 -2.27
C ILE A 96 6.41 -7.62 -3.24
N GLU A 97 5.39 -8.29 -2.73
CA GLU A 97 4.52 -9.15 -3.52
C GLU A 97 3.07 -8.68 -3.39
N SER A 98 2.35 -8.74 -4.50
CA SER A 98 0.91 -8.51 -4.46
C SER A 98 0.21 -9.74 -3.89
N GLU A 99 -0.84 -9.50 -3.10
CA GLU A 99 -1.73 -10.57 -2.66
C GLU A 99 -2.96 -10.60 -3.57
N PRO A 100 -3.51 -11.79 -3.88
CA PRO A 100 -4.70 -11.86 -4.71
C PRO A 100 -5.87 -11.10 -4.09
N ASN A 101 -6.42 -10.15 -4.84
CA ASN A 101 -7.57 -9.38 -4.44
C ASN A 101 -8.24 -8.87 -5.72
N GLU A 102 -9.08 -9.71 -6.30
CA GLU A 102 -9.67 -9.46 -7.60
C GLU A 102 -10.97 -8.67 -7.47
N GLN A 103 -10.89 -7.46 -6.96
CA GLN A 103 -12.05 -6.58 -6.89
C GLN A 103 -12.10 -5.69 -8.13
N PRO A 104 -13.28 -5.51 -8.73
CA PRO A 104 -13.41 -4.59 -9.85
C PRO A 104 -13.34 -3.14 -9.39
N ILE A 105 -13.15 -2.23 -10.34
CA ILE A 105 -13.28 -0.80 -10.09
C ILE A 105 -14.75 -0.52 -9.75
N GLN A 106 -14.99 0.15 -8.63
CA GLN A 106 -16.32 0.40 -8.09
C GLN A 106 -16.52 1.88 -7.75
N PRO A 107 -17.73 2.41 -7.89
CA PRO A 107 -18.01 3.75 -7.40
C PRO A 107 -18.12 3.77 -5.88
N ASP A 108 -17.62 4.83 -5.26
CA ASP A 108 -17.83 5.10 -3.85
C ASP A 108 -19.05 6.00 -3.70
N ASN A 109 -20.21 5.38 -3.53
CA ASN A 109 -21.48 6.10 -3.50
C ASN A 109 -21.67 6.95 -2.24
N ASP A 110 -20.82 6.79 -1.23
CA ASP A 110 -20.87 7.57 -0.01
C ASP A 110 -20.09 8.89 -0.13
N VAL A 111 -19.32 9.06 -1.20
CA VAL A 111 -18.50 10.23 -1.44
C VAL A 111 -18.94 10.90 -2.73
N THR A 112 -19.05 12.22 -2.71
CA THR A 112 -19.34 13.03 -3.89
C THR A 112 -18.24 14.07 -4.03
N ASP A 113 -17.63 14.14 -5.22
CA ASP A 113 -16.67 15.20 -5.52
C ASP A 113 -17.43 16.52 -5.67
N THR A 114 -17.02 17.54 -4.89
CA THR A 114 -17.73 18.81 -4.85
C THR A 114 -17.59 19.64 -6.13
N GLU A 115 -16.53 19.41 -6.91
CA GLU A 115 -16.29 20.12 -8.16
C GLU A 115 -17.11 19.57 -9.32
N THR A 116 -17.21 18.24 -9.42
CA THR A 116 -17.88 17.58 -10.54
C THR A 116 -19.26 17.06 -10.21
N GLY A 117 -19.57 16.89 -8.92
CA GLY A 117 -20.82 16.27 -8.47
C GLY A 117 -20.86 14.77 -8.68
N GLU A 118 -19.76 14.15 -9.08
CA GLU A 118 -19.67 12.73 -9.36
C GLU A 118 -19.12 11.94 -8.17
N HIS A 119 -19.39 10.63 -8.15
CA HIS A 119 -18.80 9.72 -7.18
C HIS A 119 -17.44 9.28 -7.68
N PRO A 120 -16.38 9.33 -6.85
CA PRO A 120 -15.10 8.75 -7.22
C PRO A 120 -15.21 7.25 -7.41
N LEU A 121 -14.35 6.70 -8.26
CA LEU A 121 -14.19 5.26 -8.44
C LEU A 121 -12.95 4.80 -7.69
N TYR A 122 -12.98 3.58 -7.16
CA TYR A 122 -11.85 3.05 -6.43
C TYR A 122 -11.60 1.58 -6.73
N GLN A 123 -10.35 1.15 -6.50
CA GLN A 123 -9.95 -0.25 -6.57
C GLN A 123 -8.88 -0.53 -5.51
N PRO A 124 -9.10 -1.50 -4.61
CA PRO A 124 -8.08 -1.86 -3.62
C PRO A 124 -7.07 -2.87 -4.17
N PHE A 125 -5.83 -2.75 -3.71
CA PHE A 125 -4.75 -3.70 -3.98
C PHE A 125 -4.04 -4.01 -2.68
N ASP A 126 -3.83 -5.29 -2.40
CA ASP A 126 -3.16 -5.74 -1.19
C ASP A 126 -1.74 -6.20 -1.48
N TRP A 127 -0.83 -5.89 -0.56
CA TRP A 127 0.60 -6.17 -0.70
C TRP A 127 1.14 -6.81 0.56
N ILE A 128 2.20 -7.60 0.40
CA ILE A 128 2.92 -8.18 1.54
C ILE A 128 4.42 -7.93 1.37
N LEU A 129 5.04 -7.53 2.46
CA LEU A 129 6.49 -7.36 2.59
C LEU A 129 6.94 -8.22 3.75
N THR A 130 7.82 -9.18 3.47
CA THR A 130 8.36 -10.08 4.48
C THR A 130 9.80 -9.71 4.78
N GLY A 131 10.16 -9.67 6.04
CA GLY A 131 11.51 -9.34 6.45
C GLY A 131 11.93 -10.02 7.74
N SER A 132 13.24 -10.12 7.92
CA SER A 132 13.86 -10.60 9.16
C SER A 132 14.72 -9.49 9.72
N ARG A 133 14.76 -9.40 11.04
CA ARG A 133 15.69 -8.47 11.68
C ARG A 133 17.12 -8.99 11.50
N THR A 134 18.00 -8.07 11.13
CA THR A 134 19.43 -8.36 11.07
C THR A 134 19.97 -8.47 12.48
N PRO A 135 20.77 -9.50 12.78
CA PRO A 135 21.37 -9.66 14.11
C PRO A 135 22.24 -8.49 14.53
#